data_6954b333416249c882d2cea184b95b8f
#
_entry.id   6954b333416249c882d2cea184b95b8f
#
_cell.length_a   1.000
_cell.length_b   1.000
_cell.length_c   1.000
_cell.angle_alpha   90.00
_cell.angle_beta   90.00
_cell.angle_gamma   90.00
#
_symmetry.space_group_name_H-M   'P 1'
#
loop_
_entity.id
_entity.type
_entity.pdbx_description
1 polymer ?
#
loop_
_entity_poly.entity_id
_entity_poly.type
_entity_poly.pdbx_seq_one_letter_code
_entity_poly.pdbx_strand_id
1 'polypeptide(L)'
;MIDTLVGREMFRQAISPCDAADQTGCILAWASVQEGDDAGARRKLRRALEWDDRGDLVNLSTDPICVNPLTGAVSQPRAAARQHSGATNATGLEWGARPALTGRLISTECRGGLLWHSAPDADFLTAGGSWADRRKIVPYNLFYGDIERDVSVRLAAWRAKRGL
;
A
#
# COMPACT_ATOMS: atom_id res chain seq x y z
N MET A 1 1.91 -1.00 8.63
CA MET A 1 1.56 -0.63 7.24
C MET A 1 2.85 -0.38 6.48
N ILE A 2 3.03 -1.03 5.35
CA ILE A 2 4.33 -1.09 4.66
C ILE A 2 4.07 -1.04 3.15
N ASP A 3 4.65 -0.08 2.44
CA ASP A 3 4.72 -0.07 0.97
C ASP A 3 6.07 -0.67 0.52
N THR A 4 6.20 -1.95 0.72
CA THR A 4 7.34 -2.74 0.26
C THR A 4 6.93 -4.18 0.06
N LEU A 5 7.78 -4.94 -0.60
CA LEU A 5 7.58 -6.38 -0.77
C LEU A 5 7.75 -7.09 0.57
N VAL A 6 6.74 -7.84 0.97
CA VAL A 6 6.74 -8.65 2.18
C VAL A 6 6.38 -10.07 1.79
N GLY A 7 7.29 -11.02 2.03
CA GLY A 7 7.07 -12.43 1.81
C GLY A 7 5.97 -12.98 2.72
N ARG A 8 5.17 -13.92 2.20
CA ARG A 8 4.10 -14.54 2.99
C ARG A 8 4.65 -15.36 4.16
N GLU A 9 5.82 -15.93 3.98
CA GLU A 9 6.45 -16.80 4.97
C GLU A 9 7.09 -16.02 6.13
N MET A 10 7.47 -14.74 5.92
CA MET A 10 8.13 -13.92 6.95
C MET A 10 7.36 -13.84 8.27
N PHE A 11 6.02 -13.88 8.23
CA PHE A 11 5.16 -13.68 9.39
C PHE A 11 4.11 -14.77 9.60
N ARG A 12 4.14 -15.85 8.80
CA ARG A 12 3.04 -16.84 8.73
C ARG A 12 2.60 -17.42 10.07
N GLN A 13 3.53 -17.50 11.03
CA GLN A 13 3.23 -18.04 12.36
C GLN A 13 2.76 -17.00 13.36
N ALA A 14 3.02 -15.71 13.10
CA ALA A 14 2.76 -14.64 14.05
C ALA A 14 1.63 -13.70 13.61
N ILE A 15 1.60 -13.30 12.35
CA ILE A 15 0.68 -12.27 11.85
C ILE A 15 0.22 -12.64 10.45
N SER A 16 -1.10 -12.72 10.24
CA SER A 16 -1.68 -12.94 8.90
C SER A 16 -1.85 -11.62 8.14
N PRO A 17 -1.90 -11.64 6.79
CA PRO A 17 -2.38 -10.51 6.02
C PRO A 17 -3.80 -10.13 6.43
N CYS A 18 -4.13 -8.84 6.33
CA CYS A 18 -5.48 -8.37 6.62
C CYS A 18 -6.48 -8.86 5.56
N ASP A 19 -7.51 -9.57 5.97
CA ASP A 19 -8.55 -10.13 5.11
C ASP A 19 -9.84 -9.30 5.09
N ALA A 20 -10.01 -8.43 6.08
CA ALA A 20 -11.12 -7.48 6.18
C ALA A 20 -10.61 -6.08 6.57
N ALA A 21 -11.35 -5.06 6.17
CA ALA A 21 -10.99 -3.66 6.40
C ALA A 21 -10.94 -3.29 7.89
N ASP A 22 -11.72 -3.95 8.72
CA ASP A 22 -11.81 -3.74 10.17
C ASP A 22 -11.00 -4.74 11.00
N GLN A 23 -10.31 -5.68 10.34
CA GLN A 23 -9.49 -6.67 11.02
C GLN A 23 -8.32 -6.00 11.75
N THR A 24 -8.08 -6.39 13.01
CA THR A 24 -6.97 -5.91 13.84
C THR A 24 -5.98 -7.03 14.11
N GLY A 25 -4.71 -6.69 14.40
CA GLY A 25 -3.65 -7.68 14.64
C GLY A 25 -3.20 -8.40 13.36
N CYS A 26 -3.34 -7.77 12.21
CA CYS A 26 -2.93 -8.29 10.92
C CYS A 26 -1.93 -7.34 10.23
N ILE A 27 -1.26 -7.82 9.18
CA ILE A 27 -0.33 -7.01 8.40
C ILE A 27 -1.03 -6.38 7.19
N LEU A 28 -0.82 -5.08 7.01
CA LEU A 28 -1.21 -4.32 5.83
C LEU A 28 0.05 -4.00 5.03
N ALA A 29 0.30 -4.75 3.97
CA ALA A 29 1.47 -4.59 3.12
C ALA A 29 1.08 -4.67 1.64
N TRP A 30 1.75 -3.89 0.82
CA TRP A 30 1.65 -3.92 -0.63
C TRP A 30 2.93 -3.36 -1.25
N ALA A 31 3.14 -3.61 -2.53
CA ALA A 31 4.16 -2.94 -3.32
C ALA A 31 3.54 -2.45 -4.63
N SER A 32 3.43 -1.14 -4.78
CA SER A 32 2.70 -0.53 -5.89
C SER A 32 3.51 -0.48 -7.18
N VAL A 33 2.82 -0.69 -8.30
CA VAL A 33 3.34 -0.58 -9.66
C VAL A 33 2.27 0.07 -10.53
N GLN A 34 2.66 1.02 -11.37
CA GLN A 34 1.74 1.61 -12.34
C GLN A 34 1.41 0.62 -13.45
N GLU A 35 0.16 0.57 -13.89
CA GLU A 35 -0.26 -0.22 -15.04
C GLU A 35 0.61 0.09 -16.27
N GLY A 36 1.06 -0.95 -16.97
CA GLY A 36 1.98 -0.85 -18.10
C GLY A 36 3.47 -0.84 -17.73
N ASP A 37 3.87 -0.74 -16.46
CA ASP A 37 5.27 -0.85 -16.04
C ASP A 37 5.67 -2.29 -15.68
N ASP A 38 5.49 -3.21 -16.65
CA ASP A 38 5.86 -4.62 -16.46
C ASP A 38 7.36 -4.81 -16.18
N ALA A 39 8.19 -3.95 -16.75
CA ALA A 39 9.64 -3.98 -16.50
C ALA A 39 9.96 -3.60 -15.06
N GLY A 40 9.28 -2.60 -14.50
CA GLY A 40 9.39 -2.21 -13.10
C GLY A 40 8.90 -3.30 -12.16
N ALA A 41 7.76 -3.94 -12.49
CA ALA A 41 7.22 -5.06 -11.75
C ALA A 41 8.22 -6.22 -11.65
N ARG A 42 8.73 -6.68 -12.79
CA ARG A 42 9.75 -7.76 -12.83
C ARG A 42 11.01 -7.37 -12.04
N ARG A 43 11.45 -6.13 -12.14
CA ARG A 43 12.63 -5.65 -11.40
C ARG A 43 12.40 -5.66 -9.90
N LYS A 44 11.21 -5.24 -9.44
CA LYS A 44 10.83 -5.30 -8.01
C LYS A 44 10.88 -6.74 -7.51
N LEU A 45 10.18 -7.66 -8.18
CA LEU A 45 10.10 -9.07 -7.76
C LEU A 45 11.48 -9.75 -7.74
N ARG A 46 12.33 -9.51 -8.74
CA ARG A 46 13.69 -10.09 -8.76
C ARG A 46 14.61 -9.59 -7.64
N ARG A 47 14.29 -8.46 -7.03
CA ARG A 47 15.07 -7.88 -5.91
C ARG A 47 14.41 -8.13 -4.56
N ALA A 48 13.30 -8.82 -4.54
CA ALA A 48 12.59 -9.13 -3.33
C ALA A 48 13.29 -10.24 -2.57
N LEU A 49 13.62 -9.98 -1.32
CA LEU A 49 14.29 -10.92 -0.44
C LEU A 49 13.41 -11.18 0.78
N GLU A 50 13.51 -12.37 1.34
CA GLU A 50 12.90 -12.77 2.59
C GLU A 50 13.91 -13.53 3.47
N TRP A 51 13.66 -13.56 4.77
CA TRP A 51 14.43 -14.38 5.69
C TRP A 51 13.86 -15.79 5.69
N ASP A 52 14.70 -16.78 5.48
CA ASP A 52 14.33 -18.19 5.63
C ASP A 52 14.37 -18.66 7.09
N ASP A 53 14.00 -19.91 7.32
CA ASP A 53 13.97 -20.51 8.66
C ASP A 53 15.37 -20.65 9.30
N ARG A 54 16.45 -20.48 8.53
CA ARG A 54 17.85 -20.52 8.99
C ARG A 54 18.37 -19.15 9.32
N GLY A 55 17.62 -18.09 9.02
CA GLY A 55 18.04 -16.71 9.15
C GLY A 55 18.92 -16.23 8.00
N ASP A 56 18.85 -16.88 6.85
CA ASP A 56 19.53 -16.45 5.63
C ASP A 56 18.59 -15.59 4.76
N LEU A 57 19.18 -14.62 4.06
CA LEU A 57 18.45 -13.75 3.14
C LEU A 57 18.37 -14.43 1.77
N VAL A 58 17.17 -14.85 1.39
CA VAL A 58 16.90 -15.58 0.15
C VAL A 58 15.92 -14.82 -0.75
N ASN A 59 15.86 -15.15 -2.03
CA ASN A 59 14.85 -14.62 -2.92
C ASN A 59 13.46 -15.10 -2.49
N LEU A 60 12.45 -14.23 -2.63
CA LEU A 60 11.05 -14.60 -2.40
C LEU A 60 10.69 -15.89 -3.18
N SER A 61 10.20 -16.87 -2.46
CA SER A 61 9.78 -18.18 -3.00
C SER A 61 8.34 -18.19 -3.47
N THR A 62 7.53 -17.24 -2.99
CA THR A 62 6.10 -17.11 -3.31
C THR A 62 5.75 -15.65 -3.63
N ASP A 63 4.57 -15.43 -4.19
CA ASP A 63 4.06 -14.07 -4.38
C ASP A 63 4.04 -13.31 -3.05
N PRO A 64 4.52 -12.06 -3.02
CA PRO A 64 4.46 -11.23 -1.82
C PRO A 64 3.03 -10.93 -1.39
N ILE A 65 2.89 -10.51 -0.14
CA ILE A 65 1.60 -10.04 0.40
C ILE A 65 1.17 -8.81 -0.38
N CYS A 66 -0.09 -8.82 -0.83
CA CYS A 66 -0.75 -7.65 -1.37
C CYS A 66 -2.11 -7.46 -0.69
N VAL A 67 -2.18 -6.52 0.24
CA VAL A 67 -3.44 -6.01 0.80
C VAL A 67 -3.75 -4.73 0.06
N ASN A 68 -4.87 -4.67 -0.65
CA ASN A 68 -5.24 -3.49 -1.41
C ASN A 68 -5.60 -2.33 -0.46
N PRO A 69 -4.89 -1.20 -0.45
CA PRO A 69 -5.15 -0.09 0.47
C PRO A 69 -6.52 0.57 0.25
N LEU A 70 -7.11 0.49 -0.96
CA LEU A 70 -8.44 1.02 -1.22
C LEU A 70 -9.56 0.19 -0.58
N THR A 71 -9.31 -1.07 -0.31
CA THR A 71 -10.30 -1.99 0.30
C THR A 71 -9.92 -2.41 1.72
N GLY A 72 -8.65 -2.29 2.08
CA GLY A 72 -8.11 -2.73 3.37
C GLY A 72 -8.03 -4.25 3.53
N ALA A 73 -8.16 -5.04 2.44
CA ALA A 73 -8.29 -6.48 2.51
C ALA A 73 -7.63 -7.21 1.33
N VAL A 74 -7.15 -8.44 1.56
CA VAL A 74 -6.69 -9.35 0.48
C VAL A 74 -7.87 -9.99 -0.24
N SER A 75 -9.00 -10.22 0.44
CA SER A 75 -10.23 -10.81 -0.13
C SER A 75 -10.91 -9.94 -1.19
N GLN A 76 -10.56 -8.65 -1.24
CA GLN A 76 -11.05 -7.70 -2.22
C GLN A 76 -9.88 -7.14 -3.03
N PRO A 77 -9.32 -7.91 -3.97
CA PRO A 77 -8.09 -7.54 -4.66
C PRO A 77 -8.26 -6.37 -5.62
N ARG A 78 -9.49 -6.09 -6.07
CA ARG A 78 -9.80 -5.00 -7.02
C ARG A 78 -10.58 -3.89 -6.36
N ALA A 79 -10.24 -2.63 -6.72
CA ALA A 79 -10.99 -1.45 -6.32
C ALA A 79 -11.12 -0.47 -7.48
N ALA A 80 -12.33 0.03 -7.70
CA ALA A 80 -12.60 1.07 -8.70
C ALA A 80 -12.17 2.44 -8.16
N ALA A 81 -11.91 3.39 -9.08
CA ALA A 81 -11.47 4.74 -8.72
C ALA A 81 -12.42 5.46 -7.73
N ARG A 82 -13.73 5.17 -7.76
CA ARG A 82 -14.67 5.74 -6.80
C ARG A 82 -14.40 5.37 -5.33
N GLN A 83 -13.60 4.32 -5.08
CA GLN A 83 -13.23 3.85 -3.74
C GLN A 83 -11.94 4.52 -3.24
N HIS A 84 -11.19 5.18 -4.10
CA HIS A 84 -9.97 5.90 -3.74
C HIS A 84 -10.31 7.14 -2.91
N SER A 85 -9.88 7.15 -1.65
CA SER A 85 -10.20 8.19 -0.66
C SER A 85 -9.45 9.49 -0.92
N GLY A 86 -8.25 9.40 -1.47
CA GLY A 86 -7.55 10.58 -1.94
C GLY A 86 -6.04 10.50 -1.87
N ALA A 87 -5.44 11.14 -2.86
CA ALA A 87 -4.01 11.42 -2.95
C ALA A 87 -3.72 12.86 -2.54
N THR A 88 -2.50 13.10 -2.12
CA THR A 88 -1.97 14.44 -1.85
C THR A 88 -0.45 14.45 -1.98
N ASN A 89 0.12 15.60 -2.26
CA ASN A 89 1.55 15.79 -2.09
C ASN A 89 1.83 16.24 -0.66
N ALA A 90 2.19 15.29 0.20
CA ALA A 90 2.52 15.54 1.59
C ALA A 90 3.99 15.96 1.80
N THR A 91 4.75 16.11 0.72
CA THR A 91 6.16 16.51 0.78
C THR A 91 6.26 17.96 1.25
N GLY A 92 6.98 18.20 2.34
CA GLY A 92 7.18 19.54 2.88
C GLY A 92 6.02 20.10 3.70
N LEU A 93 5.02 19.30 4.04
CA LEU A 93 3.99 19.72 5.00
C LEU A 93 4.59 19.95 6.38
N GLU A 94 4.10 21.00 7.04
CA GLU A 94 4.39 21.20 8.45
C GLU A 94 3.80 20.09 9.29
N TRP A 95 4.47 19.76 10.38
CA TRP A 95 4.02 18.74 11.31
C TRP A 95 2.63 19.06 11.87
N GLY A 96 1.71 18.13 11.76
CA GLY A 96 0.32 18.27 12.20
C GLY A 96 -0.65 18.91 11.22
N ALA A 97 -0.18 19.44 10.08
CA ALA A 97 -1.05 19.92 9.03
C ALA A 97 -1.71 18.75 8.27
N ARG A 98 -3.03 18.79 8.11
CA ARG A 98 -3.73 17.83 7.26
C ARG A 98 -3.82 18.40 5.85
N PRO A 99 -3.27 17.70 4.84
CA PRO A 99 -3.33 18.19 3.46
C PRO A 99 -4.74 18.05 2.86
N ALA A 100 -5.03 18.86 1.85
CA ALA A 100 -6.19 18.65 1.01
C ALA A 100 -6.02 17.36 0.20
N LEU A 101 -7.07 16.55 0.13
CA LEU A 101 -7.08 15.29 -0.59
C LEU A 101 -7.85 15.41 -1.91
N THR A 102 -7.30 14.81 -2.97
CA THR A 102 -8.01 14.63 -4.24
C THR A 102 -8.35 13.15 -4.42
N GLY A 103 -9.61 12.82 -4.27
CA GLY A 103 -10.11 11.43 -4.37
C GLY A 103 -10.40 11.00 -5.80
N ARG A 104 -10.70 9.69 -5.96
CA ARG A 104 -11.17 9.08 -7.22
C ARG A 104 -10.19 9.13 -8.38
N LEU A 105 -8.89 9.26 -8.10
CA LEU A 105 -7.84 9.40 -9.12
C LEU A 105 -7.42 8.08 -9.74
N ILE A 106 -7.48 6.97 -8.98
CA ILE A 106 -6.92 5.69 -9.41
C ILE A 106 -7.85 4.53 -9.08
N SER A 107 -7.83 3.52 -9.95
CA SER A 107 -8.25 2.16 -9.64
C SER A 107 -7.03 1.31 -9.27
N THR A 108 -7.25 0.23 -8.54
CA THR A 108 -6.18 -0.67 -8.10
C THR A 108 -6.57 -2.13 -8.23
N GLU A 109 -5.55 -2.99 -8.40
CA GLU A 109 -5.71 -4.44 -8.39
C GLU A 109 -4.46 -5.11 -7.82
N CYS A 110 -4.64 -6.00 -6.82
CA CYS A 110 -3.61 -6.94 -6.40
C CYS A 110 -3.50 -8.10 -7.41
N ARG A 111 -2.35 -8.23 -8.07
CA ARG A 111 -2.08 -9.27 -9.06
C ARG A 111 -0.61 -9.70 -8.99
N GLY A 112 -0.34 -11.01 -8.85
CA GLY A 112 1.03 -11.53 -8.70
C GLY A 112 1.76 -10.91 -7.51
N GLY A 113 1.08 -10.71 -6.38
CA GLY A 113 1.66 -10.10 -5.17
C GLY A 113 2.01 -8.61 -5.27
N LEU A 114 1.69 -7.95 -6.37
CA LEU A 114 1.89 -6.51 -6.56
C LEU A 114 0.56 -5.77 -6.65
N LEU A 115 0.54 -4.54 -6.14
CA LEU A 115 -0.58 -3.63 -6.27
C LEU A 115 -0.42 -2.81 -7.56
N TRP A 116 -1.17 -3.16 -8.57
CA TRP A 116 -1.25 -2.41 -9.81
C TRP A 116 -2.23 -1.25 -9.65
N HIS A 117 -1.85 -0.08 -10.10
CA HIS A 117 -2.72 1.09 -10.10
C HIS A 117 -2.75 1.76 -11.47
N SER A 118 -3.90 2.30 -11.85
CA SER A 118 -4.00 3.13 -13.05
C SER A 118 -3.14 4.40 -12.90
N ALA A 119 -2.73 4.98 -14.03
CA ALA A 119 -2.03 6.25 -14.00
C ALA A 119 -2.95 7.33 -13.38
N PRO A 120 -2.51 8.08 -12.36
CA PRO A 120 -3.27 9.20 -11.87
C PRO A 120 -3.17 10.37 -12.87
N ASP A 121 -4.29 10.95 -13.22
CA ASP A 121 -4.34 12.22 -13.95
C ASP A 121 -4.29 13.37 -12.92
N ALA A 122 -3.07 13.67 -12.44
CA ALA A 122 -2.88 14.62 -11.35
C ALA A 122 -1.46 15.19 -11.31
N ASP A 123 -1.27 16.31 -11.96
CA ASP A 123 0.02 17.00 -12.06
C ASP A 123 0.61 17.36 -10.69
N PHE A 124 -0.23 17.67 -9.70
CA PHE A 124 0.23 18.04 -8.35
C PHE A 124 1.00 16.92 -7.64
N LEU A 125 0.82 15.67 -8.03
CA LEU A 125 1.56 14.52 -7.47
C LEU A 125 2.98 14.44 -8.04
N THR A 126 3.22 15.04 -9.20
CA THR A 126 4.52 15.06 -9.87
C THR A 126 5.23 16.37 -9.72
N ALA A 127 4.50 17.43 -9.33
CA ALA A 127 5.04 18.78 -9.17
C ALA A 127 5.73 18.93 -7.82
N GLY A 128 6.98 19.19 -7.81
CA GLY A 128 7.73 19.54 -6.63
C GLY A 128 9.22 19.70 -6.95
N GLY A 129 9.83 20.81 -6.70
CA GLY A 129 11.17 21.25 -7.11
C GLY A 129 12.35 20.57 -6.42
N SER A 130 12.24 19.34 -5.95
CA SER A 130 13.29 18.63 -5.24
C SER A 130 13.75 17.36 -5.96
N TRP A 131 14.75 16.65 -5.43
CA TRP A 131 15.14 15.35 -5.99
C TRP A 131 13.99 14.33 -6.07
N ALA A 132 12.93 14.51 -5.29
CA ALA A 132 11.71 13.72 -5.36
C ALA A 132 10.99 13.87 -6.71
N ASP A 133 11.13 15.03 -7.39
CA ASP A 133 10.50 15.30 -8.68
C ASP A 133 11.04 14.49 -9.83
N ARG A 134 12.23 14.05 -9.71
CA ARG A 134 12.84 13.18 -10.72
C ARG A 134 12.38 11.75 -10.57
N ARG A 135 11.47 11.49 -9.66
CA ARG A 135 11.01 10.15 -9.32
C ARG A 135 9.51 10.07 -9.44
N LYS A 136 9.08 8.88 -9.80
CA LYS A 136 7.68 8.47 -9.79
C LYS A 136 7.00 8.91 -8.49
N ILE A 137 5.72 9.21 -8.57
CA ILE A 137 4.86 9.52 -7.44
C ILE A 137 5.18 8.60 -6.26
N VAL A 138 5.44 9.19 -5.11
CA VAL A 138 5.69 8.41 -3.89
C VAL A 138 4.39 7.67 -3.55
N PRO A 139 4.41 6.33 -3.45
CA PRO A 139 3.19 5.56 -3.22
C PRO A 139 2.41 6.00 -1.99
N TYR A 140 3.11 6.44 -0.94
CA TYR A 140 2.50 7.02 0.25
C TYR A 140 1.59 8.22 -0.08
N ASN A 141 2.02 9.13 -0.92
CA ASN A 141 1.23 10.30 -1.34
C ASN A 141 -0.02 9.87 -2.12
N LEU A 142 0.11 8.83 -2.95
CA LEU A 142 -0.98 8.33 -3.77
C LEU A 142 -2.10 7.71 -2.92
N PHE A 143 -1.78 7.03 -1.84
CA PHE A 143 -2.73 6.33 -0.97
C PHE A 143 -2.98 7.03 0.37
N TYR A 144 -2.64 8.30 0.51
CA TYR A 144 -2.70 9.01 1.79
C TYR A 144 -4.07 8.92 2.46
N GLY A 145 -5.13 9.26 1.77
CA GLY A 145 -6.49 9.22 2.32
C GLY A 145 -6.99 7.80 2.60
N ASP A 146 -6.53 6.80 1.83
CA ASP A 146 -6.89 5.40 2.06
C ASP A 146 -6.21 4.87 3.32
N ILE A 147 -4.93 5.24 3.54
CA ILE A 147 -4.18 4.92 4.76
C ILE A 147 -4.84 5.56 5.99
N GLU A 148 -5.20 6.85 5.92
CA GLU A 148 -5.88 7.57 7.00
C GLU A 148 -7.23 6.91 7.36
N ARG A 149 -8.02 6.56 6.35
CA ARG A 149 -9.28 5.83 6.53
C ARG A 149 -9.06 4.47 7.17
N ASP A 150 -8.10 3.69 6.68
CA ASP A 150 -7.81 2.34 7.16
C ASP A 150 -7.40 2.37 8.64
N VAL A 151 -6.53 3.28 9.03
CA VAL A 151 -6.15 3.48 10.44
C VAL A 151 -7.36 3.80 11.30
N SER A 152 -8.24 4.68 10.84
CA SER A 152 -9.45 5.09 11.58
C SER A 152 -10.42 3.93 11.78
N VAL A 153 -10.68 3.14 10.73
CA VAL A 153 -11.56 1.97 10.78
C VAL A 153 -11.03 0.91 11.75
N ARG A 154 -9.72 0.59 11.65
CA ARG A 154 -9.09 -0.43 12.50
C ARG A 154 -9.00 0.04 13.96
N LEU A 155 -8.75 1.32 14.20
CA LEU A 155 -8.75 1.88 15.55
C LEU A 155 -10.15 1.78 16.19
N ALA A 156 -11.21 2.10 15.45
CA ALA A 156 -12.58 1.93 15.93
C ALA A 156 -12.90 0.46 16.25
N ALA A 157 -12.53 -0.46 15.36
CA ALA A 157 -12.71 -1.90 15.58
C ALA A 157 -11.92 -2.41 16.81
N TRP A 158 -10.69 -1.93 17.01
CA TRP A 158 -9.87 -2.29 18.16
C TRP A 158 -10.48 -1.78 19.47
N ARG A 159 -10.98 -0.52 19.50
CA ARG A 159 -11.67 0.03 20.67
C ARG A 159 -12.93 -0.76 20.98
N ALA A 160 -13.76 -1.04 19.99
CA ALA A 160 -14.99 -1.82 20.18
C ALA A 160 -14.72 -3.22 20.80
N LYS A 161 -13.65 -3.91 20.35
CA LYS A 161 -13.23 -5.21 20.93
C LYS A 161 -12.80 -5.12 22.39
N ARG A 162 -12.42 -3.94 22.88
CA ARG A 162 -11.96 -3.69 24.25
C ARG A 162 -12.99 -3.00 25.13
N GLY A 163 -14.16 -2.68 24.60
CA GLY A 163 -15.20 -1.96 25.32
C GLY A 163 -14.85 -0.50 25.62
N LEU A 164 -14.02 0.14 24.77
CA LEU A 164 -13.54 1.51 24.90
C LEU A 164 -14.29 2.45 23.96
#